data_85a9826f3863a9404eb760d3fe2a72dc
#
_entry.id   85a9826f3863a9404eb760d3fe2a72dc
#
_cell.length_a   1.000
_cell.length_b   1.000
_cell.length_c   1.000
_cell.angle_alpha   90.00
_cell.angle_beta   90.00
_cell.angle_gamma   90.00
#
_symmetry.space_group_name_H-M   'P 1'
#
loop_
_entity.id
_entity.type
_entity.pdbx_description
1 polymer ?
#
loop_
_entity_poly.entity_id
_entity_poly.type
_entity_poly.pdbx_seq_one_letter_code
_entity_poly.pdbx_strand_id
1 'polypeptide(L)'
;MAQAADFVIPSAAYAEKDGTFTNFEGRVQRIRKAFEPIGESKPAWQTLTELGAELGLAFSYNHAEEVFHDLAKEVPAFRDLNYKKLGDQGLVWNKP
;
A
#
# COMPACT_ATOMS: atom_id res chain seq x y z
N MET A 1 18.83 -5.49 13.16
CA MET A 1 18.08 -6.37 12.24
C MET A 1 18.72 -6.47 10.87
N ALA A 2 19.08 -5.35 10.24
CA ALA A 2 19.74 -5.36 8.93
C ALA A 2 21.06 -6.13 8.93
N GLN A 3 21.81 -6.09 10.03
CA GLN A 3 23.10 -6.80 10.16
C GLN A 3 22.94 -8.34 10.19
N ALA A 4 21.75 -8.83 10.53
CA ALA A 4 21.47 -10.27 10.60
C ALA A 4 20.81 -10.80 9.32
N ALA A 5 20.42 -9.94 8.40
CA ALA A 5 19.74 -10.31 7.17
C ALA A 5 20.75 -10.67 6.06
N ASP A 6 20.40 -11.64 5.23
CA ASP A 6 21.19 -11.97 4.04
C ASP A 6 20.96 -10.93 2.94
N PHE A 7 19.75 -10.39 2.87
CA PHE A 7 19.36 -9.36 1.90
C PHE A 7 18.65 -8.21 2.62
N VAL A 8 18.97 -6.99 2.23
CA VAL A 8 18.33 -5.78 2.76
C VAL A 8 17.78 -4.97 1.59
N ILE A 9 16.48 -4.74 1.60
CA ILE A 9 15.79 -3.98 0.56
C ILE A 9 15.26 -2.69 1.17
N PRO A 10 15.67 -1.51 0.66
CA PRO A 10 15.21 -0.25 1.23
C PRO A 10 13.73 0.01 0.89
N SER A 11 12.98 0.44 1.89
CA SER A 11 11.56 0.76 1.76
C SER A 11 11.32 2.26 1.88
N ALA A 12 10.38 2.78 1.11
CA ALA A 12 9.97 4.18 1.19
C ALA A 12 9.27 4.48 2.51
N ALA A 13 9.51 5.68 3.04
CA ALA A 13 8.82 6.19 4.23
C ALA A 13 7.38 6.61 3.89
N TYR A 14 6.57 6.86 4.92
CA TYR A 14 5.16 7.21 4.73
C TYR A 14 4.95 8.47 3.87
N ALA A 15 5.84 9.44 3.93
CA ALA A 15 5.73 10.69 3.16
C ALA A 15 6.25 10.54 1.72
N GLU A 16 6.84 9.40 1.39
CA GLU A 16 7.45 9.12 0.09
C GLU A 16 6.60 8.18 -0.77
N LYS A 17 5.37 7.92 -0.37
CA LYS A 17 4.50 6.96 -1.08
C LYS A 17 3.03 7.32 -1.00
N ASP A 18 2.27 6.81 -1.95
CA ASP A 18 0.81 6.81 -1.91
C ASP A 18 0.32 5.53 -1.22
N GLY A 19 -0.85 5.61 -0.61
CA GLY A 19 -1.45 4.47 0.04
C GLY A 19 -2.60 4.85 0.96
N THR A 20 -2.85 4.00 1.94
CA THR A 20 -3.86 4.26 2.96
C THR A 20 -3.34 3.89 4.34
N PHE A 21 -3.86 4.58 5.35
CA PHE A 21 -3.74 4.18 6.75
C PHE A 21 -5.12 3.98 7.33
N THR A 22 -5.25 3.00 8.22
CA THR A 22 -6.48 2.80 8.98
C THR A 22 -6.18 3.06 10.45
N ASN A 23 -6.94 3.98 11.07
CA ASN A 23 -6.72 4.33 12.46
C ASN A 23 -7.45 3.36 13.42
N PHE A 24 -7.34 3.60 14.73
CA PHE A 24 -7.94 2.73 15.74
C PHE A 24 -9.48 2.72 15.71
N GLU A 25 -10.11 3.73 15.11
CA GLU A 25 -11.56 3.77 14.91
C GLU A 25 -12.02 3.00 13.68
N GLY A 26 -11.08 2.48 12.89
CA GLY A 26 -11.40 1.85 11.62
C GLY A 26 -11.60 2.84 10.48
N ARG A 27 -11.15 4.08 10.64
CA ARG A 27 -11.21 5.06 9.56
C ARG A 27 -10.05 4.87 8.61
N VAL A 28 -10.38 4.54 7.37
CA VAL A 28 -9.44 4.35 6.29
C VAL A 28 -9.22 5.70 5.61
N GLN A 29 -7.98 6.16 5.59
CA GLN A 29 -7.62 7.49 5.07
C GLN A 29 -6.51 7.37 4.05
N ARG A 30 -6.60 8.15 2.98
CA ARG A 30 -5.55 8.19 1.97
C ARG A 30 -4.34 8.96 2.49
N ILE A 31 -3.17 8.46 2.12
CA ILE A 31 -1.92 9.24 2.18
C ILE A 31 -1.47 9.53 0.76
N ARG A 32 -0.95 10.72 0.55
CA ARG A 32 -0.41 11.15 -0.74
C ARG A 32 1.06 11.45 -0.59
N LYS A 33 1.84 10.98 -1.56
CA LYS A 33 3.27 11.21 -1.59
C LYS A 33 3.57 12.70 -1.54
N ALA A 34 4.42 13.12 -0.60
CA ALA A 34 4.85 14.51 -0.48
C ALA A 34 6.15 14.76 -1.24
N PHE A 35 7.03 13.78 -1.32
CA PHE A 35 8.29 13.87 -2.07
C PHE A 35 8.72 12.49 -2.54
N GLU A 36 9.68 12.47 -3.47
CA GLU A 36 10.16 11.23 -4.04
C GLU A 36 10.97 10.41 -3.02
N PRO A 37 10.93 9.07 -3.12
CA PRO A 37 11.72 8.20 -2.25
C PRO A 37 13.22 8.49 -2.35
N ILE A 38 13.91 8.40 -1.20
CA ILE A 38 15.35 8.62 -1.13
C ILE A 38 16.10 7.43 -1.73
N GLY A 39 17.10 7.75 -2.58
CA GLY A 39 17.99 6.74 -3.15
C GLY A 39 17.24 5.70 -3.97
N GLU A 40 17.48 4.43 -3.67
CA GLU A 40 16.83 3.31 -4.37
C GLU A 40 15.62 2.77 -3.62
N SER A 41 15.18 3.45 -2.57
CA SER A 41 14.01 2.99 -1.82
C SER A 41 12.74 3.07 -2.66
N LYS A 42 11.85 2.10 -2.45
CA LYS A 42 10.57 2.00 -3.17
C LYS A 42 9.45 1.69 -2.17
N PRO A 43 8.22 2.07 -2.48
CA PRO A 43 7.09 1.58 -1.70
C PRO A 43 7.07 0.05 -1.63
N ALA A 44 6.74 -0.50 -0.48
CA ALA A 44 6.78 -1.95 -0.27
C ALA A 44 5.92 -2.71 -1.29
N TRP A 45 4.75 -2.17 -1.65
CA TRP A 45 3.87 -2.81 -2.65
C TRP A 45 4.57 -2.98 -4.00
N GLN A 46 5.39 -2.00 -4.39
CA GLN A 46 6.13 -2.04 -5.65
C GLN A 46 7.22 -3.11 -5.60
N THR A 47 7.99 -3.14 -4.52
CA THR A 47 9.02 -4.16 -4.30
C THR A 47 8.41 -5.57 -4.32
N LEU A 48 7.29 -5.77 -3.62
CA LEU A 48 6.60 -7.06 -3.58
C LEU A 48 6.03 -7.45 -4.94
N THR A 49 5.54 -6.49 -5.72
CA THR A 49 5.06 -6.74 -7.07
C THR A 49 6.20 -7.22 -7.97
N GLU A 50 7.34 -6.55 -7.92
CA GLU A 50 8.52 -6.92 -8.71
C GLU A 50 9.04 -8.29 -8.30
N LEU A 51 9.13 -8.56 -7.01
CA LEU A 51 9.56 -9.85 -6.49
C LEU A 51 8.59 -10.96 -6.91
N GLY A 52 7.29 -10.71 -6.81
CA GLY A 52 6.27 -11.66 -7.25
C GLY A 52 6.38 -12.01 -8.72
N ALA A 53 6.64 -11.02 -9.57
CA ALA A 53 6.83 -11.24 -11.01
C ALA A 53 8.04 -12.14 -11.27
N GLU A 54 9.15 -11.93 -10.55
CA GLU A 54 10.36 -12.77 -10.68
C GLU A 54 10.11 -14.20 -10.20
N LEU A 55 9.19 -14.40 -9.26
CA LEU A 55 8.79 -15.72 -8.76
C LEU A 55 7.72 -16.39 -9.61
N GLY A 56 7.27 -15.77 -10.69
CA GLY A 56 6.24 -16.30 -11.57
C GLY A 56 4.82 -16.10 -11.10
N LEU A 57 4.59 -15.23 -10.12
CA LEU A 57 3.26 -14.90 -9.64
C LEU A 57 2.59 -13.88 -10.58
N ALA A 58 1.26 -13.97 -10.68
CA ALA A 58 0.50 -13.21 -11.68
C ALA A 58 0.00 -11.86 -11.15
N PHE A 59 0.86 -11.06 -10.51
CA PHE A 59 0.45 -9.68 -10.23
C PHE A 59 1.26 -8.66 -10.99
N SER A 60 0.59 -7.59 -11.35
CA SER A 60 1.11 -6.58 -12.25
C SER A 60 0.46 -5.23 -11.87
N TYR A 61 0.88 -4.67 -10.74
CA TYR A 61 0.38 -3.40 -10.25
C TYR A 61 1.30 -2.25 -10.66
N ASN A 62 0.71 -1.16 -11.12
CA ASN A 62 1.43 0.05 -11.49
C ASN A 62 1.20 1.18 -10.47
N HIS A 63 0.13 1.10 -9.67
CA HIS A 63 -0.23 2.13 -8.71
C HIS A 63 -0.76 1.50 -7.42
N ALA A 64 -0.55 2.16 -6.29
CA ALA A 64 -1.06 1.71 -5.00
C ALA A 64 -2.59 1.59 -5.00
N GLU A 65 -3.28 2.42 -5.76
CA GLU A 65 -4.72 2.36 -5.92
C GLU A 65 -5.20 1.01 -6.46
N GLU A 66 -4.47 0.45 -7.41
CA GLU A 66 -4.80 -0.88 -7.98
C GLU A 66 -4.68 -1.97 -6.91
N VAL A 67 -3.65 -1.89 -6.07
CA VAL A 67 -3.47 -2.81 -4.95
C VAL A 67 -4.63 -2.69 -3.96
N PHE A 68 -5.02 -1.46 -3.62
CA PHE A 68 -6.15 -1.21 -2.73
C PHE A 68 -7.47 -1.72 -3.31
N HIS A 69 -7.65 -1.57 -4.61
CA HIS A 69 -8.85 -2.06 -5.31
C HIS A 69 -8.99 -3.58 -5.17
N ASP A 70 -7.90 -4.31 -5.36
CA ASP A 70 -7.92 -5.77 -5.19
C ASP A 70 -8.08 -6.18 -3.73
N LEU A 71 -7.44 -5.44 -2.80
CA LEU A 71 -7.63 -5.65 -1.37
C LEU A 71 -9.10 -5.51 -0.98
N ALA A 72 -9.78 -4.50 -1.52
CA ALA A 72 -11.19 -4.25 -1.22
C ALA A 72 -12.11 -5.37 -1.72
N LYS A 73 -11.72 -6.10 -2.76
CA LYS A 73 -12.46 -7.27 -3.22
C LYS A 73 -12.30 -8.46 -2.29
N GLU A 74 -11.10 -8.65 -1.74
CA GLU A 74 -10.75 -9.84 -0.96
C GLU A 74 -11.09 -9.70 0.52
N VAL A 75 -11.03 -8.48 1.07
CA VAL A 75 -11.19 -8.24 2.51
C VAL A 75 -12.53 -7.56 2.78
N PRO A 76 -13.48 -8.25 3.46
CA PRO A 76 -14.82 -7.69 3.69
C PRO A 76 -14.85 -6.33 4.38
N ALA A 77 -13.90 -6.06 5.28
CA ALA A 77 -13.82 -4.78 5.98
C ALA A 77 -13.63 -3.58 5.04
N PHE A 78 -13.00 -3.80 3.88
CA PHE A 78 -12.72 -2.75 2.90
C PHE A 78 -13.68 -2.77 1.71
N ARG A 79 -14.68 -3.64 1.75
CA ARG A 79 -15.64 -3.78 0.63
C ARG A 79 -16.30 -2.43 0.31
N ASP A 80 -16.37 -2.14 -0.98
CA ASP A 80 -16.96 -0.91 -1.52
C ASP A 80 -16.17 0.36 -1.24
N LEU A 81 -15.00 0.27 -0.61
CA LEU A 81 -14.11 1.40 -0.47
C LEU A 81 -13.24 1.54 -1.72
N ASN A 82 -12.96 2.76 -2.09
CA ASN A 82 -12.00 3.09 -3.15
C ASN A 82 -11.43 4.48 -2.89
N TYR A 83 -10.37 4.84 -3.57
CA TYR A 83 -9.68 6.12 -3.35
C TYR A 83 -10.60 7.32 -3.57
N LYS A 84 -11.48 7.25 -4.55
CA LYS A 84 -12.42 8.34 -4.84
C LYS A 84 -13.40 8.54 -3.68
N LYS A 85 -13.95 7.46 -3.14
CA LYS A 85 -14.89 7.53 -2.01
C LYS A 85 -14.21 7.96 -0.73
N LEU A 86 -12.97 7.55 -0.50
CA LEU A 86 -12.21 7.97 0.68
C LEU A 86 -12.00 9.48 0.71
N GLY A 87 -11.75 10.09 -0.45
CA GLY A 87 -11.54 11.54 -0.54
C GLY A 87 -10.45 12.02 0.41
N ASP A 88 -10.65 13.20 1.00
CA ASP A 88 -9.68 13.80 1.93
C ASP A 88 -9.96 13.44 3.40
N GLN A 89 -11.16 13.00 3.72
CA GLN A 89 -11.57 12.73 5.11
C GLN A 89 -11.58 11.26 5.47
N GLY A 90 -11.49 10.40 4.48
CA GLY A 90 -11.58 8.96 4.69
C GLY A 90 -12.98 8.48 5.02
N LEU A 91 -13.11 7.17 5.16
CA LEU A 91 -14.36 6.50 5.53
C LEU A 91 -14.07 5.41 6.57
N VAL A 92 -15.02 5.19 7.45
CA VAL A 92 -14.93 4.08 8.40
C VAL A 92 -15.20 2.78 7.65
N TRP A 93 -14.37 1.77 7.89
CA TRP A 93 -14.49 0.46 7.26
C TRP A 93 -15.76 -0.27 7.73
N ASN A 94 -16.14 -1.31 7.01
CA ASN A 94 -17.22 -2.19 7.45
C ASN A 94 -16.71 -3.01 8.64
N LYS A 95 -17.48 -3.05 9.72
CA LYS A 95 -17.10 -3.84 10.89
C LYS A 95 -17.04 -5.32 10.49
N PRO A 96 -15.92 -5.98 10.81
CA PRO A 96 -15.80 -7.40 10.53
C PRO A 96 -16.72 -8.24 11.43
#